data_ed1455290b823439ad88ae52e7d196d0
#
_entry.id   ed1455290b823439ad88ae52e7d196d0
#
_cell.length_a   1.000
_cell.length_b   1.000
_cell.length_c   1.000
_cell.angle_alpha   90.00
_cell.angle_beta   90.00
_cell.angle_gamma   90.00
#
_symmetry.space_group_name_H-M   'P 1'
#
loop_
_entity.id
_entity.type
_entity.pdbx_description
1 polymer ?
#
loop_
_entity_poly.entity_id
_entity_poly.type
_entity_poly.pdbx_seq_one_letter_code
_entity_poly.pdbx_strand_id
1 'polypeptide(L)'
;ASAANSSATAASTSASAANSSATAASSAASAAQSSAQRIEDSGLISKDGKTAFAADNTSNRDSAKAKGKDATAAGYGSNASGKNATAIGNNATASGRNSTALGQNATATAENSVAIGQDSVANERNTVSVGRVGNERRITNVADPVNNTDAANKRYVDNAVGSVRNDLRKTEKKLRGGVAGATAMANIPQVTQPGKLMVGAGIGNYKGQSAVAVGLSKSSDNNRVIFKMSGSATTQGDYNIGAGIGYQW
;
A
#
# COMPACT_ATOMS: atom_id res chain seq x y z
N ALA A 1 -12.70 -53.44 -81.51
CA ALA A 1 -13.74 -52.62 -80.81
C ALA A 1 -13.68 -52.77 -79.30
N SER A 2 -13.43 -53.92 -78.72
CA SER A 2 -13.41 -54.21 -77.23
C SER A 2 -12.27 -53.41 -76.54
N ALA A 3 -11.04 -53.41 -77.02
CA ALA A 3 -9.90 -52.73 -76.42
C ALA A 3 -10.09 -51.20 -76.34
N ALA A 4 -10.64 -50.63 -77.44
CA ALA A 4 -10.90 -49.20 -77.53
C ALA A 4 -11.96 -48.77 -76.50
N ASN A 5 -12.97 -49.55 -76.27
CA ASN A 5 -14.02 -49.29 -75.25
C ASN A 5 -13.49 -49.38 -73.80
N SER A 6 -12.63 -50.37 -73.54
CA SER A 6 -11.98 -50.52 -72.24
C SER A 6 -11.04 -49.30 -71.90
N SER A 7 -10.30 -48.84 -72.91
CA SER A 7 -9.44 -47.65 -72.76
C SER A 7 -10.26 -46.39 -72.58
N ALA A 8 -11.38 -46.22 -73.26
CA ALA A 8 -12.29 -45.10 -73.05
C ALA A 8 -12.92 -45.09 -71.65
N THR A 9 -13.31 -46.23 -71.11
CA THR A 9 -13.85 -46.43 -69.78
C THR A 9 -12.77 -46.10 -68.74
N ALA A 10 -11.55 -46.57 -68.88
CA ALA A 10 -10.43 -46.28 -68.01
C ALA A 10 -10.10 -44.76 -67.95
N ALA A 11 -10.10 -44.11 -69.15
CA ALA A 11 -9.91 -42.68 -69.22
C ALA A 11 -11.01 -41.87 -68.52
N SER A 12 -12.27 -42.29 -68.69
CA SER A 12 -13.41 -41.66 -68.00
C SER A 12 -13.32 -41.82 -66.48
N THR A 13 -12.92 -42.99 -66.00
CA THR A 13 -12.74 -43.25 -64.58
C THR A 13 -11.60 -42.40 -64.04
N SER A 14 -10.48 -42.27 -64.71
CA SER A 14 -9.34 -41.44 -64.36
C SER A 14 -9.73 -39.97 -64.34
N ALA A 15 -10.50 -39.49 -65.29
CA ALA A 15 -11.00 -38.12 -65.32
C ALA A 15 -11.95 -37.83 -64.17
N SER A 16 -12.83 -38.77 -63.80
CA SER A 16 -13.71 -38.66 -62.67
C SER A 16 -12.95 -38.64 -61.36
N ALA A 17 -11.91 -39.47 -61.20
CA ALA A 17 -11.04 -39.45 -60.01
C ALA A 17 -10.24 -38.15 -59.90
N ALA A 18 -9.71 -37.63 -61.02
CA ALA A 18 -9.01 -36.35 -61.04
C ALA A 18 -9.94 -35.20 -60.70
N ASN A 19 -11.19 -35.18 -61.14
CA ASN A 19 -12.17 -34.19 -60.83
C ASN A 19 -12.56 -34.23 -59.33
N SER A 20 -12.72 -35.42 -58.75
CA SER A 20 -12.96 -35.60 -57.34
C SER A 20 -11.79 -35.09 -56.47
N SER A 21 -10.56 -35.38 -56.87
CA SER A 21 -9.35 -34.87 -56.21
C SER A 21 -9.23 -33.36 -56.29
N ALA A 22 -9.55 -32.75 -57.44
CA ALA A 22 -9.56 -31.29 -57.59
C ALA A 22 -10.61 -30.62 -56.71
N THR A 23 -11.80 -31.23 -56.61
CA THR A 23 -12.87 -30.73 -55.72
C THR A 23 -12.44 -30.80 -54.23
N ALA A 24 -11.81 -31.92 -53.81
CA ALA A 24 -11.29 -32.08 -52.47
C ALA A 24 -10.18 -31.05 -52.15
N ALA A 25 -9.28 -30.81 -53.07
CA ALA A 25 -8.23 -29.79 -52.92
C ALA A 25 -8.79 -28.37 -52.80
N SER A 26 -9.80 -28.04 -53.63
CA SER A 26 -10.49 -26.75 -53.55
C SER A 26 -11.20 -26.55 -52.19
N SER A 27 -11.86 -27.58 -51.67
CA SER A 27 -12.51 -27.54 -50.36
C SER A 27 -11.50 -27.38 -49.24
N ALA A 28 -10.35 -28.07 -49.31
CA ALA A 28 -9.28 -27.92 -48.31
C ALA A 28 -8.65 -26.52 -48.35
N ALA A 29 -8.44 -25.94 -49.54
CA ALA A 29 -7.95 -24.57 -49.69
C ALA A 29 -8.92 -23.54 -49.08
N SER A 30 -10.22 -23.68 -49.34
CA SER A 30 -11.25 -22.80 -48.76
C SER A 30 -11.32 -22.92 -47.25
N ALA A 31 -11.17 -24.13 -46.67
CA ALA A 31 -11.12 -24.35 -45.25
C ALA A 31 -9.85 -23.73 -44.61
N ALA A 32 -8.70 -23.81 -45.28
CA ALA A 32 -7.46 -23.17 -44.85
C ALA A 32 -7.57 -21.64 -44.83
N GLN A 33 -8.14 -21.04 -45.90
CA GLN A 33 -8.41 -19.60 -45.97
C GLN A 33 -9.35 -19.12 -44.86
N SER A 34 -10.44 -19.85 -44.61
CA SER A 34 -11.36 -19.52 -43.50
C SER A 34 -10.70 -19.59 -42.14
N SER A 35 -9.76 -20.54 -41.95
CA SER A 35 -9.00 -20.66 -40.69
C SER A 35 -7.99 -19.53 -40.54
N ALA A 36 -7.29 -19.13 -41.61
CA ALA A 36 -6.39 -17.98 -41.61
C ALA A 36 -7.14 -16.68 -41.30
N GLN A 37 -8.30 -16.46 -41.94
CA GLN A 37 -9.14 -15.30 -41.69
C GLN A 37 -9.61 -15.21 -40.21
N ARG A 38 -10.02 -16.33 -39.62
CA ARG A 38 -10.39 -16.36 -38.18
C ARG A 38 -9.23 -16.00 -37.25
N ILE A 39 -7.99 -16.36 -37.62
CA ILE A 39 -6.80 -16.00 -36.88
C ILE A 39 -6.52 -14.49 -36.98
N GLU A 40 -6.65 -13.91 -38.18
CA GLU A 40 -6.53 -12.47 -38.41
C GLU A 40 -7.63 -11.68 -37.67
N ASP A 41 -8.89 -12.12 -37.79
CA ASP A 41 -10.04 -11.51 -37.14
C ASP A 41 -9.97 -11.59 -35.58
N SER A 42 -9.23 -12.57 -35.04
CA SER A 42 -8.98 -12.69 -33.59
C SER A 42 -7.99 -11.66 -33.05
N GLY A 43 -7.29 -10.90 -33.94
CA GLY A 43 -6.27 -9.93 -33.56
C GLY A 43 -4.95 -10.54 -33.06
N LEU A 44 -4.78 -11.86 -33.18
CA LEU A 44 -3.54 -12.54 -32.79
C LEU A 44 -2.41 -12.34 -33.81
N ILE A 45 -2.77 -12.12 -35.06
CA ILE A 45 -1.84 -11.82 -36.17
C ILE A 45 -2.34 -10.56 -36.88
N SER A 46 -1.48 -9.58 -37.04
CA SER A 46 -1.82 -8.38 -37.78
C SER A 46 -1.82 -8.65 -39.31
N LYS A 47 -2.51 -7.80 -40.11
CA LYS A 47 -2.59 -7.92 -41.55
C LYS A 47 -1.24 -7.88 -42.27
N ASP A 48 -0.21 -7.35 -41.64
CA ASP A 48 1.18 -7.36 -42.18
C ASP A 48 1.98 -8.61 -41.80
N GLY A 49 1.33 -9.63 -41.23
CA GLY A 49 1.94 -10.90 -40.83
C GLY A 49 2.79 -10.85 -39.58
N LYS A 50 2.81 -9.71 -38.87
CA LYS A 50 3.53 -9.60 -37.59
C LYS A 50 2.67 -10.08 -36.45
N THR A 51 3.23 -10.83 -35.50
CA THR A 51 2.51 -11.30 -34.32
C THR A 51 2.58 -10.26 -33.23
N ALA A 52 1.43 -9.85 -32.71
CA ALA A 52 1.36 -9.04 -31.46
C ALA A 52 1.58 -9.90 -30.20
N PHE A 53 1.53 -11.23 -30.34
CA PHE A 53 1.68 -12.17 -29.23
C PHE A 53 2.64 -13.30 -29.63
N ALA A 54 3.74 -13.46 -28.89
CA ALA A 54 4.71 -14.54 -29.05
C ALA A 54 4.96 -15.24 -27.71
N ALA A 55 5.04 -16.58 -27.74
CA ALA A 55 5.30 -17.39 -26.56
C ALA A 55 6.22 -18.56 -26.93
N ASP A 56 7.24 -18.82 -26.09
CA ASP A 56 8.13 -19.97 -26.21
C ASP A 56 7.76 -21.04 -25.17
N ASN A 57 7.70 -22.30 -25.58
CA ASN A 57 7.37 -23.47 -24.74
C ASN A 57 8.45 -24.55 -24.79
N THR A 58 9.72 -24.18 -24.77
CA THR A 58 10.83 -25.15 -24.71
C THR A 58 10.76 -26.04 -23.48
N SER A 59 10.10 -25.60 -22.39
CA SER A 59 9.86 -26.37 -21.17
C SER A 59 8.70 -27.39 -21.29
N ASN A 60 8.07 -27.53 -22.47
CA ASN A 60 6.96 -28.44 -22.72
C ASN A 60 5.83 -28.40 -21.68
N ARG A 61 5.38 -27.20 -21.31
CA ARG A 61 4.30 -26.99 -20.36
C ARG A 61 2.93 -27.08 -21.01
N ASP A 62 1.91 -27.32 -20.20
CA ASP A 62 0.51 -27.31 -20.66
C ASP A 62 0.14 -25.96 -21.32
N SER A 63 -0.84 -26.00 -22.20
CA SER A 63 -1.45 -24.78 -22.75
C SER A 63 -2.17 -23.97 -21.66
N ALA A 64 -2.45 -22.71 -21.95
CA ALA A 64 -3.28 -21.87 -21.09
C ALA A 64 -4.70 -22.46 -20.94
N LYS A 65 -5.28 -22.37 -19.74
CA LYS A 65 -6.60 -22.93 -19.41
C LYS A 65 -7.51 -21.85 -18.82
N ALA A 66 -8.43 -21.31 -19.61
CA ALA A 66 -9.50 -20.44 -19.16
C ALA A 66 -10.77 -21.28 -18.91
N LYS A 67 -10.95 -21.80 -17.69
CA LYS A 67 -12.05 -22.69 -17.31
C LYS A 67 -13.23 -21.99 -16.66
N GLY A 68 -12.99 -20.83 -16.04
CA GLY A 68 -14.04 -20.02 -15.43
C GLY A 68 -14.91 -19.36 -16.49
N LYS A 69 -16.17 -19.07 -16.16
CA LYS A 69 -17.02 -18.27 -17.05
C LYS A 69 -16.42 -16.87 -17.21
N ASP A 70 -16.30 -16.38 -18.45
CA ASP A 70 -15.74 -15.06 -18.79
C ASP A 70 -14.28 -14.88 -18.27
N ALA A 71 -13.50 -15.99 -18.21
CA ALA A 71 -12.12 -15.99 -17.73
C ALA A 71 -11.12 -15.81 -18.90
N THR A 72 -9.95 -15.25 -18.58
CA THR A 72 -8.83 -15.06 -19.50
C THR A 72 -7.59 -15.75 -18.97
N ALA A 73 -6.91 -16.56 -19.79
CA ALA A 73 -5.64 -17.18 -19.47
C ALA A 73 -4.65 -16.98 -20.61
N ALA A 74 -3.43 -16.51 -20.30
CA ALA A 74 -2.35 -16.32 -21.26
C ALA A 74 -1.00 -16.74 -20.65
N GLY A 75 -0.21 -17.52 -21.42
CA GLY A 75 1.05 -18.12 -20.97
C GLY A 75 0.91 -19.61 -20.64
N TYR A 76 1.95 -20.38 -20.93
CA TYR A 76 1.93 -21.83 -20.74
C TYR A 76 1.77 -22.21 -19.26
N GLY A 77 0.90 -23.17 -18.99
CA GLY A 77 0.54 -23.59 -17.65
C GLY A 77 -0.37 -22.62 -16.88
N SER A 78 -0.74 -21.47 -17.47
CA SER A 78 -1.66 -20.55 -16.83
C SER A 78 -3.05 -21.15 -16.67
N ASN A 79 -3.73 -20.86 -15.54
CA ASN A 79 -5.02 -21.42 -15.17
C ASN A 79 -5.94 -20.34 -14.57
N ALA A 80 -6.95 -19.93 -15.32
CA ALA A 80 -8.01 -19.05 -14.87
C ALA A 80 -9.29 -19.86 -14.64
N SER A 81 -9.52 -20.33 -13.43
CA SER A 81 -10.66 -21.19 -13.09
C SER A 81 -11.80 -20.45 -12.35
N GLY A 82 -11.53 -19.26 -11.82
CA GLY A 82 -12.56 -18.41 -11.22
C GLY A 82 -13.44 -17.73 -12.26
N LYS A 83 -14.70 -17.44 -11.93
CA LYS A 83 -15.56 -16.60 -12.78
C LYS A 83 -14.96 -15.21 -12.94
N ASN A 84 -14.89 -14.67 -14.16
CA ASN A 84 -14.26 -13.39 -14.50
C ASN A 84 -12.79 -13.31 -14.05
N ALA A 85 -12.09 -14.44 -13.97
CA ALA A 85 -10.70 -14.47 -13.52
C ALA A 85 -9.73 -14.23 -14.67
N THR A 86 -8.59 -13.60 -14.37
CA THR A 86 -7.52 -13.34 -15.34
C THR A 86 -6.22 -13.93 -14.84
N ALA A 87 -5.60 -14.85 -15.58
CA ALA A 87 -4.30 -15.45 -15.30
C ALA A 87 -3.34 -15.20 -16.45
N ILE A 88 -2.33 -14.35 -16.25
CA ILE A 88 -1.35 -14.00 -17.27
C ILE A 88 0.06 -14.26 -16.75
N GLY A 89 0.79 -15.12 -17.43
CA GLY A 89 2.15 -15.53 -17.09
C GLY A 89 2.29 -17.04 -17.01
N ASN A 90 3.52 -17.51 -17.06
CA ASN A 90 3.82 -18.92 -16.97
C ASN A 90 3.39 -19.47 -15.59
N ASN A 91 2.56 -20.52 -15.55
CA ASN A 91 1.95 -21.10 -14.34
C ASN A 91 1.14 -20.10 -13.49
N ALA A 92 0.72 -18.97 -14.01
CA ALA A 92 -0.17 -18.07 -13.27
C ALA A 92 -1.49 -18.75 -12.93
N THR A 93 -2.00 -18.59 -11.73
CA THR A 93 -3.24 -19.22 -11.28
C THR A 93 -4.21 -18.18 -10.69
N ALA A 94 -5.39 -18.06 -11.29
CA ALA A 94 -6.47 -17.19 -10.81
C ALA A 94 -7.72 -18.05 -10.58
N SER A 95 -7.94 -18.48 -9.35
CA SER A 95 -9.05 -19.35 -8.96
C SER A 95 -10.16 -18.63 -8.21
N GLY A 96 -9.90 -17.46 -7.65
CA GLY A 96 -10.91 -16.63 -7.01
C GLY A 96 -11.87 -16.02 -8.04
N ARG A 97 -13.10 -15.75 -7.66
CA ARG A 97 -14.05 -14.99 -8.47
C ARG A 97 -13.53 -13.54 -8.63
N ASN A 98 -13.56 -13.01 -9.85
CA ASN A 98 -13.03 -11.68 -10.19
C ASN A 98 -11.55 -11.50 -9.78
N SER A 99 -10.76 -12.58 -9.75
CA SER A 99 -9.36 -12.51 -9.36
C SER A 99 -8.43 -12.27 -10.55
N THR A 100 -7.28 -11.66 -10.30
CA THR A 100 -6.25 -11.42 -11.32
C THR A 100 -4.89 -11.92 -10.82
N ALA A 101 -4.26 -12.81 -11.58
CA ALA A 101 -2.89 -13.25 -11.36
C ALA A 101 -2.02 -12.82 -12.53
N LEU A 102 -1.05 -11.95 -12.30
CA LEU A 102 -0.17 -11.40 -13.33
C LEU A 102 1.30 -11.62 -12.95
N GLY A 103 1.96 -12.54 -13.63
CA GLY A 103 3.36 -12.90 -13.43
C GLY A 103 3.56 -14.40 -13.37
N GLN A 104 4.82 -14.85 -13.53
CA GLN A 104 5.18 -16.25 -13.38
C GLN A 104 4.82 -16.76 -11.99
N ASN A 105 4.14 -17.90 -11.90
CA ASN A 105 3.66 -18.52 -10.67
C ASN A 105 2.80 -17.60 -9.77
N ALA A 106 2.34 -16.45 -10.27
CA ALA A 106 1.43 -15.60 -9.51
C ALA A 106 0.14 -16.36 -9.20
N THR A 107 -0.36 -16.24 -7.96
CA THR A 107 -1.50 -17.02 -7.49
C THR A 107 -2.52 -16.10 -6.80
N ALA A 108 -3.75 -16.00 -7.34
CA ALA A 108 -4.85 -15.23 -6.80
C ALA A 108 -6.03 -16.17 -6.51
N THR A 109 -6.22 -16.53 -5.23
CA THR A 109 -7.21 -17.54 -4.81
C THR A 109 -8.46 -16.94 -4.18
N ALA A 110 -8.36 -15.75 -3.62
CA ALA A 110 -9.49 -15.10 -2.98
C ALA A 110 -10.35 -14.29 -3.96
N GLU A 111 -11.59 -14.04 -3.61
CA GLU A 111 -12.50 -13.22 -4.40
C GLU A 111 -12.02 -11.76 -4.45
N ASN A 112 -12.11 -11.12 -5.64
CA ASN A 112 -11.66 -9.76 -5.91
C ASN A 112 -10.17 -9.52 -5.54
N SER A 113 -9.33 -10.55 -5.57
CA SER A 113 -7.92 -10.43 -5.24
C SER A 113 -7.06 -10.26 -6.49
N VAL A 114 -5.94 -9.55 -6.34
CA VAL A 114 -5.00 -9.27 -7.42
C VAL A 114 -3.59 -9.63 -6.94
N ALA A 115 -2.92 -10.57 -7.62
CA ALA A 115 -1.52 -10.94 -7.39
C ALA A 115 -0.66 -10.40 -8.54
N ILE A 116 0.28 -9.52 -8.26
CA ILE A 116 1.15 -8.88 -9.26
C ILE A 116 2.61 -9.22 -9.03
N GLY A 117 3.25 -9.78 -10.04
CA GLY A 117 4.66 -10.13 -10.06
C GLY A 117 4.90 -11.61 -9.80
N GLN A 118 6.12 -12.05 -10.15
CA GLN A 118 6.54 -13.44 -9.97
C GLN A 118 6.32 -13.93 -8.54
N ASP A 119 5.76 -15.14 -8.39
CA ASP A 119 5.51 -15.80 -7.11
C ASP A 119 4.64 -14.99 -6.12
N SER A 120 3.93 -13.96 -6.59
CA SER A 120 3.02 -13.20 -5.73
C SER A 120 1.80 -14.02 -5.36
N VAL A 121 1.34 -13.90 -4.11
CA VAL A 121 0.19 -14.65 -3.59
C VAL A 121 -0.85 -13.69 -3.01
N ALA A 122 -2.07 -13.74 -3.55
CA ALA A 122 -3.22 -12.98 -3.08
C ALA A 122 -4.32 -13.96 -2.62
N ASN A 123 -4.35 -14.24 -1.32
CA ASN A 123 -5.25 -15.19 -0.67
C ASN A 123 -6.27 -14.53 0.26
N GLU A 124 -6.33 -13.21 0.26
CA GLU A 124 -7.30 -12.41 1.01
C GLU A 124 -8.24 -11.68 0.06
N ARG A 125 -9.51 -11.54 0.45
CA ARG A 125 -10.53 -10.86 -0.37
C ARG A 125 -10.29 -9.36 -0.47
N ASN A 126 -10.57 -8.79 -1.65
CA ASN A 126 -10.46 -7.36 -1.91
C ASN A 126 -9.05 -6.78 -1.67
N THR A 127 -8.00 -7.56 -1.97
CA THR A 127 -6.61 -7.15 -1.78
C THR A 127 -5.81 -7.16 -3.07
N VAL A 128 -4.75 -6.34 -3.09
CA VAL A 128 -3.68 -6.39 -4.09
C VAL A 128 -2.41 -6.84 -3.39
N SER A 129 -1.84 -7.96 -3.81
CA SER A 129 -0.56 -8.47 -3.31
C SER A 129 0.53 -8.31 -4.38
N VAL A 130 1.64 -7.72 -3.99
CA VAL A 130 2.83 -7.56 -4.85
C VAL A 130 3.98 -8.50 -4.45
N GLY A 131 3.70 -9.49 -3.61
CA GLY A 131 4.66 -10.46 -3.11
C GLY A 131 3.99 -11.62 -2.40
N ARG A 132 4.70 -12.22 -1.47
CA ARG A 132 4.22 -13.25 -0.54
C ARG A 132 4.94 -13.12 0.80
N VAL A 133 4.40 -13.75 1.82
CA VAL A 133 5.04 -13.81 3.15
C VAL A 133 6.49 -14.33 3.02
N GLY A 134 7.44 -13.59 3.56
CA GLY A 134 8.88 -13.87 3.50
C GLY A 134 9.54 -13.52 2.16
N ASN A 135 8.81 -12.93 1.21
CA ASN A 135 9.34 -12.42 -0.05
C ASN A 135 8.49 -11.21 -0.52
N GLU A 136 8.44 -10.19 0.31
CA GLU A 136 7.72 -8.95 0.07
C GLU A 136 8.47 -8.07 -0.92
N ARG A 137 7.74 -7.21 -1.66
CA ARG A 137 8.32 -6.22 -2.57
C ARG A 137 8.03 -4.80 -2.11
N ARG A 138 9.01 -3.93 -2.32
CA ARG A 138 8.80 -2.48 -2.14
C ARG A 138 7.99 -1.93 -3.31
N ILE A 139 7.05 -1.04 -3.01
CA ILE A 139 6.40 -0.21 -4.02
C ILE A 139 7.17 1.11 -4.06
N THR A 140 7.78 1.42 -5.20
CA THR A 140 8.57 2.64 -5.43
C THR A 140 7.79 3.65 -6.25
N ASN A 141 8.25 4.92 -6.24
CA ASN A 141 7.64 6.03 -7.01
C ASN A 141 6.17 6.31 -6.61
N VAL A 142 5.82 6.05 -5.35
CA VAL A 142 4.53 6.44 -4.78
C VAL A 142 4.57 7.92 -4.43
N ALA A 143 3.64 8.71 -4.97
CA ALA A 143 3.48 10.12 -4.64
C ALA A 143 3.04 10.32 -3.18
N ASP A 144 3.18 11.55 -2.66
CA ASP A 144 2.60 11.88 -1.35
C ASP A 144 1.07 11.76 -1.44
N PRO A 145 0.42 11.22 -0.39
CA PRO A 145 -1.03 11.02 -0.40
C PRO A 145 -1.79 12.36 -0.42
N VAL A 146 -2.90 12.39 -1.14
CA VAL A 146 -3.82 13.55 -1.22
C VAL A 146 -5.16 13.21 -0.57
N ASN A 147 -5.65 11.97 -0.78
CA ASN A 147 -6.92 11.50 -0.24
C ASN A 147 -6.68 10.53 0.93
N ASN A 148 -7.69 10.39 1.78
CA ASN A 148 -7.63 9.52 2.96
C ASN A 148 -7.37 8.04 2.66
N THR A 149 -7.63 7.60 1.42
CA THR A 149 -7.46 6.21 0.97
C THR A 149 -6.20 5.99 0.15
N ASP A 150 -5.38 7.03 -0.07
CA ASP A 150 -4.14 6.91 -0.81
C ASP A 150 -3.07 6.18 0.02
N ALA A 151 -2.20 5.46 -0.66
CA ALA A 151 -1.03 4.86 -0.02
C ALA A 151 -0.05 5.95 0.43
N ALA A 152 0.34 5.91 1.71
CA ALA A 152 1.34 6.83 2.24
C ALA A 152 2.75 6.33 1.91
N ASN A 153 3.57 7.19 1.30
CA ASN A 153 4.98 6.90 1.10
C ASN A 153 5.81 7.18 2.38
N LYS A 154 7.03 6.65 2.40
CA LYS A 154 7.94 6.80 3.56
C LYS A 154 8.22 8.26 3.92
N ARG A 155 8.41 9.14 2.92
CA ARG A 155 8.69 10.57 3.15
C ARG A 155 7.56 11.26 3.91
N TYR A 156 6.34 11.03 3.50
CA TYR A 156 5.16 11.59 4.16
C TYR A 156 5.06 11.15 5.63
N VAL A 157 5.27 9.86 5.89
CA VAL A 157 5.26 9.31 7.26
C VAL A 157 6.41 9.86 8.10
N ASP A 158 7.64 9.92 7.55
CA ASP A 158 8.81 10.44 8.27
C ASP A 158 8.62 11.92 8.66
N ASN A 159 8.05 12.73 7.77
CA ASN A 159 7.75 14.15 8.02
C ASN A 159 6.69 14.30 9.14
N ALA A 160 5.62 13.52 9.09
CA ALA A 160 4.57 13.54 10.11
C ALA A 160 5.13 13.14 11.49
N VAL A 161 5.89 12.05 11.56
CA VAL A 161 6.54 11.59 12.80
C VAL A 161 7.57 12.61 13.30
N GLY A 162 8.33 13.23 12.38
CA GLY A 162 9.28 14.30 12.70
C GLY A 162 8.61 15.50 13.35
N SER A 163 7.47 15.94 12.84
CA SER A 163 6.66 17.02 13.41
C SER A 163 6.21 16.70 14.83
N VAL A 164 5.57 15.54 15.02
CA VAL A 164 5.12 15.09 16.35
C VAL A 164 6.26 15.03 17.36
N ARG A 165 7.43 14.51 16.96
CA ARG A 165 8.62 14.45 17.83
C ARG A 165 9.13 15.84 18.21
N ASN A 166 9.08 16.80 17.29
CA ASN A 166 9.47 18.18 17.57
C ASN A 166 8.51 18.84 18.56
N ASP A 167 7.22 18.65 18.40
CA ASP A 167 6.20 19.20 19.29
C ASP A 167 6.27 18.58 20.69
N LEU A 168 6.54 17.28 20.77
CA LEU A 168 6.79 16.59 22.05
C LEU A 168 7.99 17.19 22.77
N ARG A 169 9.10 17.42 22.06
CA ARG A 169 10.31 18.05 22.67
C ARG A 169 10.04 19.48 23.17
N LYS A 170 9.24 20.28 22.41
CA LYS A 170 8.85 21.63 22.86
C LYS A 170 8.00 21.55 24.12
N THR A 171 7.01 20.68 24.14
CA THR A 171 6.13 20.47 25.28
C THR A 171 6.91 20.01 26.51
N GLU A 172 7.85 19.07 26.33
CA GLU A 172 8.71 18.57 27.40
C GLU A 172 9.56 19.71 28.04
N LYS A 173 10.16 20.59 27.19
CA LYS A 173 10.92 21.74 27.68
C LYS A 173 10.05 22.70 28.49
N LYS A 174 8.83 22.98 27.99
CA LYS A 174 7.87 23.85 28.70
C LYS A 174 7.47 23.26 30.06
N LEU A 175 7.14 21.97 30.09
CA LEU A 175 6.79 21.29 31.34
C LEU A 175 7.95 21.31 32.36
N ARG A 176 9.18 21.04 31.88
CA ARG A 176 10.38 21.16 32.74
C ARG A 176 10.60 22.60 33.25
N GLY A 177 10.31 23.61 32.40
CA GLY A 177 10.28 25.00 32.80
C GLY A 177 9.26 25.28 33.88
N GLY A 178 8.04 24.78 33.73
CA GLY A 178 6.99 24.88 34.73
C GLY A 178 7.39 24.29 36.09
N VAL A 179 8.02 23.11 36.09
CA VAL A 179 8.57 22.50 37.33
C VAL A 179 9.68 23.36 37.93
N ALA A 180 10.60 23.92 37.14
CA ALA A 180 11.61 24.84 37.62
C ALA A 180 10.98 26.09 38.24
N GLY A 181 9.91 26.63 37.61
CA GLY A 181 9.12 27.75 38.14
C GLY A 181 8.46 27.44 39.50
N ALA A 182 7.85 26.29 39.62
CA ALA A 182 7.26 25.82 40.88
C ALA A 182 8.34 25.67 41.98
N THR A 183 9.50 25.10 41.61
CA THR A 183 10.65 25.01 42.53
C THR A 183 11.15 26.40 42.97
N ALA A 184 11.25 27.37 42.04
CA ALA A 184 11.63 28.73 42.35
C ALA A 184 10.63 29.39 43.33
N MET A 185 9.33 29.23 43.12
CA MET A 185 8.27 29.75 44.01
C MET A 185 8.27 29.08 45.37
N ALA A 186 8.56 27.78 45.46
CA ALA A 186 8.67 27.06 46.73
C ALA A 186 9.86 27.56 47.59
N ASN A 187 10.95 27.98 46.95
CA ASN A 187 12.14 28.49 47.65
C ASN A 187 12.08 29.98 48.05
N ILE A 188 10.96 30.67 47.80
CA ILE A 188 10.78 32.04 48.29
C ILE A 188 10.55 32.00 49.80
N PRO A 189 11.37 32.68 50.64
CA PRO A 189 11.16 32.77 52.07
C PRO A 189 9.79 33.39 52.39
N GLN A 190 9.23 33.00 53.52
CA GLN A 190 7.96 33.62 53.97
C GLN A 190 8.17 34.43 55.23
N VAL A 191 7.28 35.43 55.50
CA VAL A 191 7.31 36.26 56.67
C VAL A 191 7.16 35.44 57.95
N THR A 192 7.94 35.74 58.97
CA THR A 192 7.93 35.06 60.25
C THR A 192 7.51 35.97 61.44
N GLN A 193 7.51 37.29 61.21
CA GLN A 193 7.19 38.26 62.25
C GLN A 193 5.72 38.72 62.17
N PRO A 194 5.03 38.86 63.32
CA PRO A 194 3.64 39.35 63.37
C PRO A 194 3.45 40.71 62.72
N GLY A 195 2.36 40.88 61.98
CA GLY A 195 1.97 42.11 61.28
C GLY A 195 2.87 42.58 60.15
N LYS A 196 3.95 41.87 59.81
CA LYS A 196 4.92 42.30 58.83
C LYS A 196 4.56 41.80 57.44
N LEU A 197 5.04 42.54 56.42
CA LEU A 197 5.06 42.20 55.01
C LEU A 197 6.50 41.87 54.62
N MET A 198 6.69 40.79 53.87
CA MET A 198 7.99 40.42 53.27
C MET A 198 7.86 40.24 51.76
N VAL A 199 8.81 40.77 51.02
CA VAL A 199 9.03 40.49 49.61
C VAL A 199 10.27 39.63 49.50
N GLY A 200 10.17 38.53 48.76
CA GLY A 200 11.27 37.60 48.60
C GLY A 200 11.44 37.18 47.14
N ALA A 201 12.59 36.62 46.83
CA ALA A 201 12.88 36.02 45.53
C ALA A 201 13.41 34.60 45.71
N GLY A 202 13.20 33.76 44.70
CA GLY A 202 13.68 32.39 44.67
C GLY A 202 14.15 32.03 43.27
N ILE A 203 15.02 31.04 43.17
CA ILE A 203 15.48 30.46 41.92
C ILE A 203 15.22 28.94 41.93
N GLY A 204 15.00 28.39 40.77
CA GLY A 204 14.79 26.96 40.60
C GLY A 204 15.41 26.45 39.30
N ASN A 205 15.89 25.22 39.34
CA ASN A 205 16.35 24.51 38.16
C ASN A 205 15.78 23.10 38.14
N TYR A 206 15.35 22.64 36.96
CA TYR A 206 14.90 21.26 36.79
C TYR A 206 15.31 20.76 35.40
N LYS A 207 16.16 19.72 35.35
CA LYS A 207 16.60 19.05 34.12
C LYS A 207 17.01 20.03 33.02
N GLY A 208 17.84 21.03 33.35
CA GLY A 208 18.40 22.03 32.41
C GLY A 208 17.46 23.18 32.06
N GLN A 209 16.32 23.31 32.71
CA GLN A 209 15.45 24.48 32.65
C GLN A 209 15.55 25.25 33.96
N SER A 210 15.62 26.57 33.89
CA SER A 210 15.74 27.44 35.04
C SER A 210 14.55 28.40 35.13
N ALA A 211 14.30 28.89 36.33
CA ALA A 211 13.29 29.91 36.60
C ALA A 211 13.73 30.84 37.72
N VAL A 212 13.22 32.05 37.68
CA VAL A 212 13.27 33.00 38.76
C VAL A 212 11.85 33.26 39.24
N ALA A 213 11.69 33.46 40.55
CA ALA A 213 10.40 33.75 41.13
C ALA A 213 10.50 34.96 42.10
N VAL A 214 9.45 35.71 42.17
CA VAL A 214 9.26 36.76 43.16
C VAL A 214 7.93 36.55 43.88
N GLY A 215 7.85 36.93 45.13
CA GLY A 215 6.63 36.77 45.90
C GLY A 215 6.59 37.68 47.09
N LEU A 216 5.40 37.83 47.63
CA LEU A 216 5.17 38.54 48.86
C LEU A 216 4.43 37.64 49.85
N SER A 217 4.71 37.82 51.13
CA SER A 217 3.96 37.20 52.23
C SER A 217 3.65 38.21 53.29
N LYS A 218 2.47 38.09 53.89
CA LYS A 218 2.01 38.94 54.99
C LYS A 218 1.49 38.09 56.14
N SER A 219 1.89 38.43 57.35
CA SER A 219 1.34 37.83 58.60
C SER A 219 0.34 38.77 59.19
N SER A 220 -0.70 38.24 59.87
CA SER A 220 -1.62 39.00 60.73
C SER A 220 -0.91 39.49 62.01
N ASP A 221 -1.48 40.47 62.64
CA ASP A 221 -0.89 41.08 63.87
C ASP A 221 -0.74 40.05 65.01
N ASN A 222 -1.56 39.04 65.07
CA ASN A 222 -1.50 37.94 66.03
C ASN A 222 -0.71 36.72 65.51
N ASN A 223 -0.08 36.84 64.33
CA ASN A 223 0.67 35.79 63.61
C ASN A 223 -0.09 34.50 63.38
N ARG A 224 -1.42 34.50 63.39
CA ARG A 224 -2.23 33.29 63.13
C ARG A 224 -2.56 33.05 61.66
N VAL A 225 -2.62 34.13 60.91
CA VAL A 225 -2.94 34.01 59.48
C VAL A 225 -1.74 34.48 58.62
N ILE A 226 -1.31 33.67 57.71
CA ILE A 226 -0.26 34.02 56.76
C ILE A 226 -0.85 33.93 55.35
N PHE A 227 -0.70 35.01 54.59
CA PHE A 227 -1.02 35.07 53.19
C PHE A 227 0.28 35.10 52.37
N LYS A 228 0.36 34.33 51.28
CA LYS A 228 1.49 34.32 50.35
C LYS A 228 0.97 34.34 48.92
N MET A 229 1.59 35.16 48.07
CA MET A 229 1.42 35.11 46.63
C MET A 229 2.78 35.20 45.96
N SER A 230 2.92 34.52 44.81
CA SER A 230 4.18 34.44 44.07
C SER A 230 3.95 34.23 42.61
N GLY A 231 4.92 34.68 41.82
CA GLY A 231 4.97 34.41 40.40
C GLY A 231 6.39 34.04 39.98
N SER A 232 6.50 33.23 38.97
CA SER A 232 7.79 32.86 38.38
C SER A 232 7.81 33.03 36.87
N ALA A 233 9.00 33.33 36.34
CA ALA A 233 9.28 33.33 34.92
C ALA A 233 10.34 32.27 34.60
N THR A 234 10.10 31.49 33.54
CA THR A 234 10.94 30.36 33.16
C THR A 234 11.81 30.69 31.93
N THR A 235 12.87 29.94 31.74
CA THR A 235 13.73 30.06 30.53
C THR A 235 13.01 29.70 29.23
N GLN A 236 11.80 29.14 29.30
CA GLN A 236 10.96 28.84 28.12
C GLN A 236 9.96 29.98 27.82
N GLY A 237 9.97 31.06 28.60
CA GLY A 237 9.04 32.18 28.45
C GLY A 237 7.67 31.94 29.03
N ASP A 238 7.49 30.86 29.80
CA ASP A 238 6.24 30.56 30.48
C ASP A 238 6.27 31.18 31.89
N TYR A 239 5.08 31.51 32.41
CA TYR A 239 4.89 32.13 33.75
C TYR A 239 4.03 31.21 34.64
N ASN A 240 4.39 31.11 35.91
CA ASN A 240 3.56 30.47 36.91
C ASN A 240 3.10 31.53 37.95
N ILE A 241 1.89 31.40 38.41
CA ILE A 241 1.34 32.25 39.47
C ILE A 241 0.72 31.32 40.54
N GLY A 242 0.93 31.64 41.78
CA GLY A 242 0.36 30.91 42.89
C GLY A 242 0.05 31.79 44.06
N ALA A 243 -0.99 31.50 44.82
CA ALA A 243 -1.33 32.13 46.08
C ALA A 243 -1.75 31.07 47.07
N GLY A 244 -1.53 31.36 48.36
CA GLY A 244 -1.90 30.49 49.47
C GLY A 244 -2.20 31.27 50.74
N ILE A 245 -3.04 30.71 51.57
CA ILE A 245 -3.33 31.19 52.90
C ILE A 245 -3.12 30.05 53.89
N GLY A 246 -2.47 30.34 55.00
CA GLY A 246 -2.24 29.42 56.11
C GLY A 246 -2.78 29.97 57.41
N TYR A 247 -3.25 29.10 58.27
CA TYR A 247 -3.65 29.43 59.65
C TYR A 247 -2.83 28.57 60.59
N GLN A 248 -2.29 29.23 61.62
CA GLN A 248 -1.58 28.55 62.68
C GLN A 248 -2.25 28.88 64.03
N TRP A 249 -2.39 27.86 64.88
CA TRP A 249 -3.05 27.92 66.20
C TRP A 249 -2.03 28.01 67.31
#